data_4788aae3d7c1bbe25fad092ae9c304f0
#
_entry.id   4788aae3d7c1bbe25fad092ae9c304f0
#
_cell.length_a   1.000
_cell.length_b   1.000
_cell.length_c   1.000
_cell.angle_alpha   90.00
_cell.angle_beta   90.00
_cell.angle_gamma   90.00
#
_symmetry.space_group_name_H-M   'P 1'
#
loop_
_entity.id
_entity.type
_entity.pdbx_description
1 polymer ?
#
loop_
_entity_poly.entity_id
_entity_poly.type
_entity_poly.pdbx_seq_one_letter_code
_entity_poly.pdbx_strand_id
1 'polypeptide(L)'
;LVIKGNGGSPSSLFQAGSEEADLIIAVTDDENVNMLSCYLAKNMGTKKSFARVQDSSLKNEIDDLNIDKIIDPSESACDEIEKLLSRAGIYDIHEFNNGKLLSVGGVVTESSPLIGNQLSNIHEFGGKDNWLVTGFMRDGTSYIANGDTKLQVDDHIKIIVKSGDIQTATSLIGIETKDEIKKVIIVGASRSSELLADRLYKNYEVVVIDDNKKDCNRIAENNSHVIVVHNDPKDPSNLQSIGVDKNSALVALSKDDSKNIVCSLVANALGAPEIITRVNKIDYLELLKESSIQATISTRITAANAILQDVRSDQVTSALTFEDTEVEALEIVLSKECPVLDKSLTELELPEDCLIAGVTRRENTYIPSGSWKFAEKDKLVVFTLPESIEKIEETFC
;
A
#
# COMPACT_ATOMS: atom_id res chain seq x y z
N LEU A 1 -26.35 -11.05 -3.49
CA LEU A 1 -27.65 -10.49 -3.10
C LEU A 1 -27.49 -8.99 -2.83
N VAL A 2 -28.35 -8.14 -3.44
CA VAL A 2 -28.35 -6.69 -3.16
C VAL A 2 -29.70 -6.33 -2.52
N ILE A 3 -29.62 -5.64 -1.37
CA ILE A 3 -30.79 -5.17 -0.62
C ILE A 3 -30.77 -3.64 -0.61
N LYS A 4 -31.86 -3.02 -1.05
CA LYS A 4 -32.05 -1.57 -0.96
C LYS A 4 -32.61 -1.21 0.41
N GLY A 5 -31.82 -0.51 1.22
CA GLY A 5 -32.23 -0.10 2.57
C GLY A 5 -31.25 0.89 3.21
N ASN A 6 -31.57 1.30 4.44
CA ASN A 6 -30.69 2.10 5.26
C ASN A 6 -29.86 1.16 6.16
N GLY A 7 -28.52 1.16 6.04
CA GLY A 7 -27.63 0.33 6.85
C GLY A 7 -27.75 0.60 8.36
N GLY A 8 -28.12 1.82 8.77
CA GLY A 8 -28.39 2.16 10.18
C GLY A 8 -29.79 1.70 10.69
N SER A 9 -30.54 0.92 9.91
CA SER A 9 -31.87 0.41 10.31
C SER A 9 -31.82 -1.06 10.70
N PRO A 10 -32.30 -1.44 11.90
CA PRO A 10 -32.38 -2.83 12.32
C PRO A 10 -33.11 -3.74 11.34
N SER A 11 -34.21 -3.25 10.73
CA SER A 11 -34.97 -4.05 9.75
C SER A 11 -34.20 -4.34 8.46
N SER A 12 -33.38 -3.40 8.00
CA SER A 12 -32.54 -3.62 6.82
C SER A 12 -31.39 -4.60 7.11
N LEU A 13 -30.78 -4.50 8.29
CA LEU A 13 -29.74 -5.41 8.74
C LEU A 13 -30.26 -6.83 8.94
N PHE A 14 -31.44 -6.97 9.52
CA PHE A 14 -32.12 -8.25 9.66
C PHE A 14 -32.39 -8.91 8.29
N GLN A 15 -32.94 -8.15 7.33
CA GLN A 15 -33.16 -8.62 5.97
C GLN A 15 -31.83 -9.02 5.25
N ALA A 16 -30.71 -8.38 5.63
CA ALA A 16 -29.40 -8.69 5.12
C ALA A 16 -28.76 -9.94 5.76
N GLY A 17 -29.37 -10.51 6.78
CA GLY A 17 -28.88 -11.71 7.47
C GLY A 17 -27.85 -11.44 8.57
N SER A 18 -27.91 -10.26 9.22
CA SER A 18 -26.93 -9.88 10.26
C SER A 18 -26.86 -10.84 11.43
N GLU A 19 -27.93 -11.62 11.71
CA GLU A 19 -27.96 -12.60 12.81
C GLU A 19 -27.02 -13.78 12.57
N GLU A 20 -26.76 -14.12 11.29
CA GLU A 20 -25.95 -15.28 10.90
C GLU A 20 -24.62 -14.85 10.23
N ALA A 21 -24.40 -13.54 10.05
CA ALA A 21 -23.24 -13.02 9.37
C ALA A 21 -21.96 -13.18 10.22
N ASP A 22 -20.88 -13.64 9.59
CA ASP A 22 -19.57 -13.69 10.22
C ASP A 22 -18.95 -12.30 10.36
N LEU A 23 -19.23 -11.40 9.41
CA LEU A 23 -18.63 -10.07 9.36
C LEU A 23 -19.63 -9.05 8.77
N ILE A 24 -19.67 -7.86 9.35
CA ILE A 24 -20.24 -6.65 8.74
C ILE A 24 -19.12 -5.68 8.41
N ILE A 25 -19.14 -5.10 7.20
CA ILE A 25 -18.26 -4.05 6.75
C ILE A 25 -19.10 -2.82 6.41
N ALA A 26 -19.02 -1.77 7.21
CA ALA A 26 -19.76 -0.53 7.04
C ALA A 26 -18.84 0.56 6.47
N VAL A 27 -18.99 0.86 5.17
CA VAL A 27 -18.11 1.74 4.39
C VAL A 27 -18.87 2.81 3.60
N THR A 28 -20.04 3.23 4.11
CA THR A 28 -20.80 4.34 3.51
C THR A 28 -20.07 5.67 3.67
N ASP A 29 -20.55 6.73 3.02
CA ASP A 29 -19.98 8.07 3.16
C ASP A 29 -20.33 8.74 4.51
N ASP A 30 -21.28 8.18 5.27
CA ASP A 30 -21.68 8.67 6.59
C ASP A 30 -21.12 7.76 7.69
N GLU A 31 -20.14 8.28 8.43
CA GLU A 31 -19.45 7.55 9.50
C GLU A 31 -20.36 7.21 10.69
N ASN A 32 -21.37 8.05 10.98
CA ASN A 32 -22.34 7.74 12.03
C ASN A 32 -23.20 6.54 11.63
N VAL A 33 -23.60 6.46 10.36
CA VAL A 33 -24.32 5.30 9.82
C VAL A 33 -23.41 4.06 9.87
N ASN A 34 -22.11 4.19 9.58
CA ASN A 34 -21.18 3.08 9.64
C ASN A 34 -21.04 2.53 11.06
N MET A 35 -20.84 3.40 12.05
CA MET A 35 -20.75 3.01 13.45
C MET A 35 -22.06 2.38 13.95
N LEU A 36 -23.19 3.02 13.66
CA LEU A 36 -24.52 2.52 14.05
C LEU A 36 -24.80 1.15 13.41
N SER A 37 -24.46 0.96 12.14
CA SER A 37 -24.64 -0.32 11.45
C SER A 37 -23.85 -1.44 12.12
N CYS A 38 -22.58 -1.18 12.45
CA CYS A 38 -21.71 -2.14 13.15
C CYS A 38 -22.26 -2.46 14.55
N TYR A 39 -22.62 -1.45 15.34
CA TYR A 39 -23.20 -1.62 16.68
C TYR A 39 -24.48 -2.47 16.65
N LEU A 40 -25.40 -2.15 15.74
CA LEU A 40 -26.67 -2.89 15.62
C LEU A 40 -26.43 -4.33 15.16
N ALA A 41 -25.56 -4.56 14.17
CA ALA A 41 -25.25 -5.90 13.67
C ALA A 41 -24.59 -6.78 14.74
N LYS A 42 -23.68 -6.23 15.54
CA LYS A 42 -23.06 -6.94 16.69
C LYS A 42 -24.12 -7.37 17.70
N ASN A 43 -25.07 -6.48 18.02
CA ASN A 43 -26.18 -6.79 18.94
C ASN A 43 -27.18 -7.83 18.38
N MET A 44 -27.21 -8.01 17.04
CA MET A 44 -28.01 -9.02 16.37
C MET A 44 -27.29 -10.40 16.27
N GLY A 45 -25.99 -10.48 16.48
CA GLY A 45 -25.27 -11.75 16.46
C GLY A 45 -24.08 -11.80 15.49
N THR A 46 -23.83 -10.77 14.69
CA THR A 46 -22.67 -10.71 13.81
C THR A 46 -21.35 -10.86 14.59
N LYS A 47 -20.44 -11.75 14.13
CA LYS A 47 -19.24 -12.09 14.89
C LYS A 47 -18.17 -10.98 14.87
N LYS A 48 -17.94 -10.36 13.70
CA LYS A 48 -16.95 -9.27 13.52
C LYS A 48 -17.60 -8.05 12.90
N SER A 49 -17.07 -6.86 13.18
CA SER A 49 -17.58 -5.59 12.66
C SER A 49 -16.46 -4.62 12.33
N PHE A 50 -16.46 -4.09 11.11
CA PHE A 50 -15.50 -3.11 10.62
C PHE A 50 -16.22 -1.85 10.18
N ALA A 51 -15.85 -0.70 10.73
CA ALA A 51 -16.43 0.58 10.40
C ALA A 51 -15.40 1.54 9.79
N ARG A 52 -15.77 2.16 8.66
CA ARG A 52 -15.01 3.30 8.12
C ARG A 52 -15.37 4.55 8.91
N VAL A 53 -14.39 5.14 9.61
CA VAL A 53 -14.54 6.36 10.39
C VAL A 53 -13.38 7.28 10.12
N GLN A 54 -13.66 8.53 9.77
CA GLN A 54 -12.64 9.54 9.48
C GLN A 54 -12.38 10.49 10.65
N ASP A 55 -13.32 10.64 11.59
CA ASP A 55 -13.17 11.50 12.75
C ASP A 55 -12.47 10.76 13.90
N SER A 56 -11.21 11.12 14.14
CA SER A 56 -10.43 10.53 15.24
C SER A 56 -10.96 10.87 16.62
N SER A 57 -11.78 11.93 16.78
CA SER A 57 -12.39 12.26 18.06
C SER A 57 -13.38 11.19 18.50
N LEU A 58 -13.99 10.51 17.54
CA LEU A 58 -14.91 9.40 17.78
C LEU A 58 -14.22 8.11 18.19
N LYS A 59 -12.90 7.95 17.96
CA LYS A 59 -12.16 6.73 18.32
C LYS A 59 -12.26 6.39 19.81
N ASN A 60 -12.28 7.40 20.69
CA ASN A 60 -12.37 7.19 22.14
C ASN A 60 -13.79 6.81 22.59
N GLU A 61 -14.83 7.15 21.82
CA GLU A 61 -16.22 6.79 22.10
C GLU A 61 -16.59 5.40 21.57
N ILE A 62 -15.76 4.86 20.70
CA ILE A 62 -16.00 3.62 19.95
C ILE A 62 -15.71 2.37 20.78
N ASP A 63 -14.80 2.44 21.74
CA ASP A 63 -14.51 1.32 22.65
C ASP A 63 -15.78 0.85 23.38
N ASP A 64 -16.72 1.77 23.64
CA ASP A 64 -18.02 1.48 24.25
C ASP A 64 -19.03 0.83 23.26
N LEU A 65 -18.80 0.95 21.94
CA LEU A 65 -19.71 0.44 20.90
C LEU A 65 -19.41 -1.00 20.47
N ASN A 66 -18.37 -1.64 21.02
CA ASN A 66 -17.97 -3.01 20.68
C ASN A 66 -17.77 -3.24 19.16
N ILE A 67 -17.12 -2.27 18.50
CA ILE A 67 -16.72 -2.37 17.10
C ILE A 67 -15.32 -2.98 17.04
N ASP A 68 -15.13 -4.07 16.30
CA ASP A 68 -13.87 -4.82 16.32
C ASP A 68 -12.74 -4.08 15.60
N LYS A 69 -13.05 -3.33 14.53
CA LYS A 69 -12.04 -2.55 13.80
C LYS A 69 -12.59 -1.25 13.23
N ILE A 70 -11.76 -0.21 13.34
CA ILE A 70 -11.98 1.09 12.69
C ILE A 70 -10.94 1.26 11.60
N ILE A 71 -11.44 1.73 10.46
CA ILE A 71 -10.64 1.99 9.28
C ILE A 71 -10.69 3.49 9.00
N ASP A 72 -9.57 4.17 9.19
CA ASP A 72 -9.39 5.56 8.80
C ASP A 72 -8.54 5.62 7.52
N PRO A 73 -9.16 5.88 6.35
CA PRO A 73 -8.42 5.92 5.09
C PRO A 73 -7.35 7.02 5.05
N SER A 74 -7.51 8.07 5.86
CA SER A 74 -6.53 9.17 5.92
C SER A 74 -5.28 8.76 6.67
N GLU A 75 -5.42 8.04 7.79
CA GLU A 75 -4.27 7.50 8.53
C GLU A 75 -3.51 6.49 7.68
N SER A 76 -4.22 5.53 7.08
CA SER A 76 -3.58 4.53 6.22
C SER A 76 -2.82 5.16 5.04
N ALA A 77 -3.39 6.19 4.41
CA ALA A 77 -2.71 6.92 3.35
C ALA A 77 -1.46 7.67 3.87
N CYS A 78 -1.51 8.28 5.07
CA CYS A 78 -0.35 8.92 5.68
C CYS A 78 0.77 7.93 5.97
N ASP A 79 0.44 6.74 6.50
CA ASP A 79 1.42 5.68 6.76
C ASP A 79 2.17 5.28 5.48
N GLU A 80 1.45 5.19 4.36
CA GLU A 80 2.04 4.85 3.06
C GLU A 80 2.92 5.98 2.52
N ILE A 81 2.44 7.24 2.59
CA ILE A 81 3.22 8.42 2.18
C ILE A 81 4.52 8.54 2.98
N GLU A 82 4.48 8.36 4.31
CA GLU A 82 5.68 8.40 5.13
C GLU A 82 6.71 7.35 4.71
N LYS A 83 6.24 6.14 4.37
CA LYS A 83 7.11 5.06 3.87
C LYS A 83 7.77 5.46 2.55
N LEU A 84 7.02 6.03 1.62
CA LEU A 84 7.52 6.49 0.32
C LEU A 84 8.53 7.63 0.47
N LEU A 85 8.21 8.67 1.26
CA LEU A 85 9.11 9.83 1.48
C LEU A 85 10.42 9.45 2.17
N SER A 86 10.39 8.46 3.07
CA SER A 86 11.59 8.01 3.77
C SER A 86 12.58 7.28 2.88
N ARG A 87 12.21 6.95 1.62
CA ARG A 87 12.95 6.03 0.75
C ARG A 87 12.86 6.46 -0.71
N ALA A 88 13.45 7.63 -1.01
CA ALA A 88 13.40 8.27 -2.34
C ALA A 88 13.67 7.31 -3.51
N GLY A 89 12.81 7.35 -4.52
CA GLY A 89 12.89 6.52 -5.75
C GLY A 89 12.22 5.16 -5.67
N ILE A 90 11.54 4.84 -4.58
CA ILE A 90 10.71 3.65 -4.41
C ILE A 90 9.24 4.08 -4.50
N TYR A 91 8.46 3.36 -5.30
CA TYR A 91 7.06 3.76 -5.57
C TYR A 91 6.05 3.02 -4.71
N ASP A 92 6.48 1.91 -4.09
CA ASP A 92 5.58 1.03 -3.36
C ASP A 92 6.38 0.23 -2.33
N ILE A 93 5.94 0.25 -1.07
CA ILE A 93 6.58 -0.51 0.00
C ILE A 93 5.51 -1.12 0.89
N HIS A 94 5.53 -2.44 0.96
CA HIS A 94 4.69 -3.18 1.88
C HIS A 94 5.50 -4.04 2.82
N GLU A 95 5.04 -4.10 4.06
CA GLU A 95 5.69 -4.88 5.12
C GLU A 95 4.99 -6.22 5.31
N PHE A 96 5.77 -7.29 5.40
CA PHE A 96 5.31 -8.63 5.70
C PHE A 96 5.99 -9.16 6.96
N ASN A 97 5.34 -10.11 7.63
CA ASN A 97 5.86 -10.76 8.82
C ASN A 97 6.33 -9.77 9.90
N ASN A 98 5.49 -8.78 10.23
CA ASN A 98 5.77 -7.71 11.19
C ASN A 98 7.03 -6.90 10.82
N GLY A 99 7.16 -6.52 9.55
CA GLY A 99 8.26 -5.68 9.05
C GLY A 99 9.59 -6.40 8.85
N LYS A 100 9.65 -7.73 8.92
CA LYS A 100 10.87 -8.52 8.70
C LYS A 100 11.20 -8.68 7.22
N LEU A 101 10.19 -8.68 6.36
CA LEU A 101 10.29 -8.64 4.91
C LEU A 101 9.62 -7.40 4.37
N LEU A 102 10.21 -6.83 3.34
CA LEU A 102 9.67 -5.69 2.62
C LEU A 102 9.47 -6.06 1.14
N SER A 103 8.29 -5.82 0.61
CA SER A 103 8.10 -5.72 -0.84
C SER A 103 8.40 -4.29 -1.26
N VAL A 104 9.26 -4.15 -2.24
CA VAL A 104 9.71 -2.87 -2.77
C VAL A 104 9.37 -2.82 -4.25
N GLY A 105 8.56 -1.86 -4.65
CA GLY A 105 8.21 -1.59 -6.04
C GLY A 105 9.05 -0.48 -6.65
N GLY A 106 9.38 -0.60 -7.93
CA GLY A 106 10.09 0.43 -8.66
C GLY A 106 10.12 0.18 -10.17
N VAL A 107 10.52 1.18 -10.94
CA VAL A 107 10.70 1.07 -12.39
C VAL A 107 12.18 0.82 -12.70
N VAL A 108 12.45 -0.21 -13.49
CA VAL A 108 13.81 -0.58 -13.91
C VAL A 108 14.40 0.53 -14.76
N THR A 109 15.51 1.11 -14.31
CA THR A 109 16.22 2.16 -15.03
C THR A 109 17.35 1.59 -15.89
N GLU A 110 17.92 2.39 -16.80
CA GLU A 110 19.08 1.99 -17.61
C GLU A 110 20.30 1.57 -16.77
N SER A 111 20.45 2.08 -15.55
CA SER A 111 21.53 1.75 -14.62
C SER A 111 21.27 0.46 -13.82
N SER A 112 20.14 -0.19 -14.01
CA SER A 112 19.82 -1.42 -13.30
C SER A 112 20.75 -2.58 -13.71
N PRO A 113 21.38 -3.27 -12.74
CA PRO A 113 22.17 -4.47 -13.03
C PRO A 113 21.32 -5.67 -13.45
N LEU A 114 19.98 -5.56 -13.36
CA LEU A 114 19.06 -6.62 -13.75
C LEU A 114 18.87 -6.72 -15.25
N ILE A 115 19.18 -5.65 -16.01
CA ILE A 115 18.96 -5.60 -17.45
C ILE A 115 19.86 -6.59 -18.18
N GLY A 116 19.26 -7.30 -19.15
CA GLY A 116 19.96 -8.20 -20.04
C GLY A 116 20.36 -9.55 -19.44
N ASN A 117 20.22 -9.73 -18.13
CA ASN A 117 20.52 -10.98 -17.43
C ASN A 117 19.24 -11.78 -17.15
N GLN A 118 19.34 -13.11 -17.12
CA GLN A 118 18.28 -13.93 -16.55
C GLN A 118 18.33 -13.82 -15.02
N LEU A 119 17.18 -13.78 -14.34
CA LEU A 119 17.13 -13.66 -12.87
C LEU A 119 17.85 -14.80 -12.16
N SER A 120 17.89 -16.01 -12.75
CA SER A 120 18.67 -17.14 -12.24
C SER A 120 20.18 -16.89 -12.14
N ASN A 121 20.72 -15.97 -12.93
CA ASN A 121 22.14 -15.64 -12.97
C ASN A 121 22.53 -14.46 -12.07
N ILE A 122 21.56 -13.80 -11.43
CA ILE A 122 21.77 -12.56 -10.67
C ILE A 122 22.36 -12.81 -9.27
N HIS A 123 22.59 -14.03 -8.88
CA HIS A 123 23.28 -14.37 -7.61
C HIS A 123 24.70 -13.76 -7.48
N GLU A 124 25.24 -13.22 -8.57
CA GLU A 124 26.53 -12.53 -8.57
C GLU A 124 26.49 -11.11 -8.02
N PHE A 125 25.30 -10.47 -7.92
CA PHE A 125 25.13 -9.05 -7.54
C PHE A 125 24.80 -8.79 -6.07
N GLY A 126 24.96 -9.76 -5.18
CA GLY A 126 24.81 -9.58 -3.74
C GLY A 126 23.98 -10.68 -3.08
N GLY A 127 24.55 -11.36 -2.11
CA GLY A 127 24.00 -12.31 -1.12
C GLY A 127 22.76 -13.11 -1.54
N LYS A 128 22.95 -14.37 -1.84
CA LYS A 128 21.94 -15.34 -2.33
C LYS A 128 20.61 -15.41 -1.56
N ASP A 129 20.55 -14.84 -0.35
CA ASP A 129 19.48 -15.15 0.61
C ASP A 129 18.72 -13.90 1.09
N ASN A 130 18.94 -12.73 0.45
CA ASN A 130 18.44 -11.47 0.99
C ASN A 130 17.39 -10.76 0.15
N TRP A 131 17.22 -11.16 -1.12
CA TRP A 131 16.24 -10.54 -2.03
C TRP A 131 15.77 -11.49 -3.14
N LEU A 132 14.57 -11.20 -3.69
CA LEU A 132 13.98 -11.94 -4.81
C LEU A 132 13.06 -11.01 -5.59
N VAL A 133 13.18 -11.00 -6.93
CA VAL A 133 12.17 -10.37 -7.80
C VAL A 133 10.94 -11.26 -7.81
N THR A 134 9.78 -10.74 -7.41
CA THR A 134 8.56 -11.52 -7.26
C THR A 134 7.62 -11.40 -8.44
N GLY A 135 7.62 -10.25 -9.10
CA GLY A 135 6.78 -10.01 -10.26
C GLY A 135 7.21 -8.75 -11.00
N PHE A 136 6.68 -8.59 -12.19
CA PHE A 136 6.86 -7.38 -12.99
C PHE A 136 5.65 -7.12 -13.87
N MET A 137 5.47 -5.85 -14.25
CA MET A 137 4.50 -5.44 -15.26
C MET A 137 5.25 -4.86 -16.47
N ARG A 138 4.85 -5.30 -17.65
CA ARG A 138 5.36 -4.82 -18.95
C ARG A 138 4.18 -4.62 -19.90
N ASP A 139 4.12 -3.47 -20.54
CA ASP A 139 3.04 -3.13 -21.50
C ASP A 139 1.63 -3.35 -20.92
N GLY A 140 1.45 -3.03 -19.64
CA GLY A 140 0.18 -3.17 -18.93
C GLY A 140 -0.19 -4.60 -18.52
N THR A 141 0.66 -5.59 -18.77
CA THR A 141 0.43 -6.99 -18.37
C THR A 141 1.33 -7.37 -17.20
N SER A 142 0.75 -8.00 -16.19
CA SER A 142 1.45 -8.46 -14.98
C SER A 142 1.94 -9.90 -15.12
N TYR A 143 3.10 -10.17 -14.59
CA TYR A 143 3.77 -11.47 -14.62
C TYR A 143 4.38 -11.81 -13.26
N ILE A 144 4.32 -13.08 -12.87
CA ILE A 144 5.16 -13.60 -11.78
C ILE A 144 6.56 -13.90 -12.34
N ALA A 145 7.58 -13.41 -11.65
CA ALA A 145 8.96 -13.59 -12.08
C ALA A 145 9.45 -15.02 -11.81
N ASN A 146 10.27 -15.53 -12.71
CA ASN A 146 10.94 -16.83 -12.57
C ASN A 146 12.42 -16.73 -12.98
N GLY A 147 13.16 -17.84 -12.86
CA GLY A 147 14.60 -17.86 -13.14
C GLY A 147 14.97 -17.47 -14.58
N ASP A 148 14.09 -17.69 -15.55
CA ASP A 148 14.34 -17.39 -16.96
C ASP A 148 13.93 -15.97 -17.36
N THR A 149 13.26 -15.25 -16.45
CA THR A 149 12.81 -13.87 -16.67
C THR A 149 14.01 -12.97 -16.99
N LYS A 150 13.85 -12.14 -18.03
CA LYS A 150 14.76 -11.04 -18.40
C LYS A 150 14.01 -9.73 -18.30
N LEU A 151 14.50 -8.86 -17.45
CA LEU A 151 13.93 -7.52 -17.27
C LEU A 151 14.45 -6.55 -18.34
N GLN A 152 13.62 -5.54 -18.62
CA GLN A 152 13.88 -4.45 -19.54
C GLN A 152 13.78 -3.11 -18.83
N VAL A 153 14.31 -2.07 -19.45
CA VAL A 153 14.05 -0.69 -18.99
C VAL A 153 12.55 -0.43 -19.04
N ASP A 154 12.06 0.36 -18.10
CA ASP A 154 10.65 0.69 -17.89
C ASP A 154 9.74 -0.45 -17.41
N ASP A 155 10.27 -1.66 -17.14
CA ASP A 155 9.51 -2.65 -16.39
C ASP A 155 9.22 -2.15 -14.98
N HIS A 156 7.96 -2.22 -14.56
CA HIS A 156 7.58 -2.03 -13.15
C HIS A 156 7.80 -3.33 -12.41
N ILE A 157 8.69 -3.37 -11.43
CA ILE A 157 9.05 -4.62 -10.73
C ILE A 157 8.69 -4.56 -9.24
N LYS A 158 8.47 -5.75 -8.68
CA LYS A 158 8.37 -5.96 -7.23
C LYS A 158 9.54 -6.83 -6.77
N ILE A 159 10.25 -6.35 -5.76
CA ILE A 159 11.37 -7.09 -5.14
C ILE A 159 11.06 -7.30 -3.67
N ILE A 160 11.15 -8.54 -3.18
CA ILE A 160 11.14 -8.80 -1.76
C ILE A 160 12.55 -8.76 -1.21
N VAL A 161 12.73 -8.07 -0.09
CA VAL A 161 14.00 -7.97 0.63
C VAL A 161 13.80 -8.15 2.12
N LYS A 162 14.85 -8.51 2.86
CA LYS A 162 14.85 -8.38 4.32
C LYS A 162 14.89 -6.90 4.72
N SER A 163 14.28 -6.55 5.83
CA SER A 163 14.11 -5.13 6.22
C SER A 163 15.40 -4.33 6.32
N GLY A 164 16.54 -4.98 6.59
CA GLY A 164 17.86 -4.35 6.61
C GLY A 164 18.52 -4.13 5.24
N ASP A 165 17.97 -4.73 4.17
CA ASP A 165 18.61 -4.80 2.85
C ASP A 165 17.90 -3.96 1.77
N ILE A 166 17.14 -2.95 2.17
CA ILE A 166 16.36 -2.12 1.23
C ILE A 166 17.24 -1.40 0.20
N GLN A 167 18.47 -1.00 0.59
CA GLN A 167 19.43 -0.40 -0.32
C GLN A 167 19.83 -1.35 -1.45
N THR A 168 19.78 -2.65 -1.20
CA THR A 168 19.97 -3.66 -2.25
C THR A 168 18.86 -3.59 -3.29
N ALA A 169 17.59 -3.47 -2.85
CA ALA A 169 16.46 -3.33 -3.78
C ALA A 169 16.58 -2.07 -4.64
N THR A 170 16.92 -0.91 -4.06
CA THR A 170 17.12 0.34 -4.80
C THR A 170 18.25 0.23 -5.82
N SER A 171 19.37 -0.39 -5.43
CA SER A 171 20.50 -0.62 -6.34
C SER A 171 20.14 -1.57 -7.48
N LEU A 172 19.35 -2.61 -7.22
CA LEU A 172 18.89 -3.55 -8.23
C LEU A 172 17.92 -2.90 -9.23
N ILE A 173 17.04 -2.03 -8.77
CA ILE A 173 16.17 -1.25 -9.65
C ILE A 173 16.98 -0.25 -10.50
N GLY A 174 18.20 0.11 -10.07
CA GLY A 174 19.05 1.11 -10.69
C GLY A 174 18.72 2.53 -10.24
N ILE A 175 18.14 2.67 -9.04
CA ILE A 175 17.89 3.97 -8.45
C ILE A 175 19.19 4.46 -7.82
N GLU A 176 19.75 5.55 -8.35
CA GLU A 176 20.84 6.26 -7.70
C GLU A 176 20.33 6.92 -6.42
N THR A 177 21.14 6.90 -5.35
CA THR A 177 20.81 7.64 -4.11
C THR A 177 20.67 9.12 -4.46
N LYS A 178 19.43 9.60 -4.47
CA LYS A 178 19.11 11.02 -4.70
C LYS A 178 19.54 11.88 -3.50
N ASP A 179 19.74 13.16 -3.74
CA ASP A 179 19.95 14.16 -2.70
C ASP A 179 18.83 14.05 -1.64
N GLU A 180 19.18 14.24 -0.39
CA GLU A 180 18.25 14.14 0.74
C GLU A 180 17.12 15.16 0.60
N ILE A 181 15.87 14.68 0.56
CA ILE A 181 14.68 15.54 0.57
C ILE A 181 14.66 16.30 1.90
N LYS A 182 14.63 17.64 1.82
CA LYS A 182 14.59 18.52 3.00
C LYS A 182 13.23 19.18 3.20
N LYS A 183 12.48 19.33 2.12
CA LYS A 183 11.21 20.02 2.08
C LYS A 183 10.12 19.14 1.49
N VAL A 184 8.96 19.11 2.14
CA VAL A 184 7.76 18.45 1.64
C VAL A 184 6.67 19.50 1.41
N ILE A 185 6.23 19.61 0.17
CA ILE A 185 5.13 20.49 -0.23
C ILE A 185 3.86 19.65 -0.36
N ILE A 186 2.85 19.96 0.44
CA ILE A 186 1.57 19.28 0.46
C ILE A 186 0.54 20.17 -0.25
N VAL A 187 -0.03 19.68 -1.35
CA VAL A 187 -1.10 20.36 -2.09
C VAL A 187 -2.45 19.93 -1.56
N GLY A 188 -3.26 20.89 -1.17
CA GLY A 188 -4.59 20.68 -0.59
C GLY A 188 -4.60 20.78 0.93
N ALA A 189 -5.52 21.58 1.48
CA ALA A 189 -5.69 21.75 2.93
C ALA A 189 -6.77 20.79 3.49
N SER A 190 -6.66 19.52 3.16
CA SER A 190 -7.55 18.44 3.62
C SER A 190 -7.19 17.99 5.03
N ARG A 191 -8.02 17.12 5.64
CA ARG A 191 -7.69 16.44 6.89
C ARG A 191 -6.45 15.54 6.76
N SER A 192 -6.35 14.78 5.64
CA SER A 192 -5.16 13.96 5.39
C SER A 192 -3.90 14.81 5.31
N SER A 193 -3.99 16.02 4.73
CA SER A 193 -2.87 16.97 4.65
C SER A 193 -2.45 17.48 6.02
N GLU A 194 -3.42 17.80 6.88
CA GLU A 194 -3.18 18.22 8.26
C GLU A 194 -2.49 17.12 9.06
N LEU A 195 -3.01 15.89 9.00
CA LEU A 195 -2.45 14.74 9.68
C LEU A 195 -1.03 14.43 9.19
N LEU A 196 -0.82 14.44 7.88
CA LEU A 196 0.50 14.20 7.28
C LEU A 196 1.50 15.29 7.70
N ALA A 197 1.09 16.55 7.65
CA ALA A 197 1.94 17.67 8.04
C ALA A 197 2.39 17.56 9.50
N ASP A 198 1.48 17.16 10.41
CA ASP A 198 1.77 16.94 11.83
C ASP A 198 2.72 15.76 12.07
N ARG A 199 2.77 14.79 11.19
CA ARG A 199 3.71 13.68 11.27
C ARG A 199 5.10 14.04 10.74
N LEU A 200 5.15 14.83 9.64
CA LEU A 200 6.39 15.09 8.90
C LEU A 200 7.24 16.25 9.45
N TYR A 201 6.65 17.22 10.16
CA TYR A 201 7.36 18.48 10.55
C TYR A 201 8.63 18.28 11.36
N LYS A 202 8.80 17.14 12.02
CA LYS A 202 10.00 16.83 12.81
C LYS A 202 11.22 16.51 11.93
N ASN A 203 10.97 15.99 10.73
CA ASN A 203 12.02 15.49 9.84
C ASN A 203 12.19 16.35 8.59
N TYR A 204 11.17 17.14 8.23
CA TYR A 204 11.12 17.92 6.99
C TYR A 204 10.60 19.34 7.25
N GLU A 205 11.03 20.30 6.43
CA GLU A 205 10.33 21.57 6.30
C GLU A 205 9.02 21.33 5.55
N VAL A 206 7.88 21.51 6.21
CA VAL A 206 6.57 21.21 5.62
C VAL A 206 5.86 22.51 5.21
N VAL A 207 5.42 22.53 3.94
CA VAL A 207 4.62 23.62 3.38
C VAL A 207 3.30 23.07 2.86
N VAL A 208 2.18 23.60 3.32
CA VAL A 208 0.84 23.26 2.81
C VAL A 208 0.34 24.40 1.93
N ILE A 209 -0.11 24.13 0.71
CA ILE A 209 -0.67 25.11 -0.21
C ILE A 209 -2.09 24.71 -0.65
N ASP A 210 -3.03 25.66 -0.57
CA ASP A 210 -4.40 25.48 -1.07
C ASP A 210 -5.00 26.84 -1.47
N ASP A 211 -5.96 26.81 -2.39
CA ASP A 211 -6.73 27.98 -2.83
C ASP A 211 -7.93 28.30 -1.92
N ASN A 212 -8.24 27.43 -0.94
CA ASN A 212 -9.31 27.66 0.04
C ASN A 212 -8.77 28.30 1.32
N LYS A 213 -9.04 29.60 1.49
CA LYS A 213 -8.59 30.38 2.65
C LYS A 213 -9.07 29.81 3.99
N LYS A 214 -10.29 29.28 4.06
CA LYS A 214 -10.86 28.73 5.30
C LYS A 214 -10.09 27.50 5.76
N ASP A 215 -9.79 26.59 4.83
CA ASP A 215 -9.06 25.38 5.14
C ASP A 215 -7.60 25.67 5.47
N CYS A 216 -6.96 26.64 4.77
CA CYS A 216 -5.63 27.11 5.12
C CYS A 216 -5.57 27.67 6.56
N ASN A 217 -6.53 28.53 6.93
CA ASN A 217 -6.56 29.08 8.30
C ASN A 217 -6.73 27.98 9.34
N ARG A 218 -7.57 26.99 9.11
CA ARG A 218 -7.77 25.86 10.02
C ARG A 218 -6.47 25.11 10.29
N ILE A 219 -5.70 24.79 9.24
CA ILE A 219 -4.42 24.10 9.41
C ILE A 219 -3.40 24.98 10.13
N ALA A 220 -3.32 26.28 9.78
CA ALA A 220 -2.39 27.22 10.40
C ALA A 220 -2.68 27.44 11.90
N GLU A 221 -3.94 27.39 12.30
CA GLU A 221 -4.35 27.50 13.72
C GLU A 221 -3.99 26.25 14.52
N ASN A 222 -4.12 25.06 13.91
CA ASN A 222 -3.88 23.77 14.59
C ASN A 222 -2.40 23.37 14.59
N ASN A 223 -1.61 23.82 13.60
CA ASN A 223 -0.23 23.34 13.35
C ASN A 223 0.76 24.50 13.25
N SER A 224 1.26 25.01 14.36
CA SER A 224 2.20 26.14 14.40
C SER A 224 3.58 25.88 13.78
N HIS A 225 3.90 24.63 13.48
CA HIS A 225 5.19 24.19 12.91
C HIS A 225 5.16 24.03 11.39
N VAL A 226 4.00 24.24 10.77
CA VAL A 226 3.78 24.07 9.33
C VAL A 226 3.59 25.42 8.67
N ILE A 227 4.24 25.62 7.54
CA ILE A 227 4.05 26.82 6.70
C ILE A 227 2.79 26.61 5.86
N VAL A 228 1.80 27.49 6.01
CA VAL A 228 0.56 27.39 5.24
C VAL A 228 0.45 28.56 4.27
N VAL A 229 0.28 28.26 2.98
CA VAL A 229 0.22 29.24 1.90
C VAL A 229 -1.16 29.20 1.22
N HIS A 230 -1.84 30.34 1.23
CA HIS A 230 -3.11 30.50 0.54
C HIS A 230 -2.86 31.04 -0.88
N ASN A 231 -2.74 30.13 -1.86
CA ASN A 231 -2.57 30.46 -3.29
C ASN A 231 -3.09 29.30 -4.15
N ASP A 232 -3.28 29.52 -5.46
CA ASP A 232 -3.63 28.46 -6.40
C ASP A 232 -2.40 27.56 -6.67
N PRO A 233 -2.42 26.27 -6.25
CA PRO A 233 -1.29 25.38 -6.45
C PRO A 233 -1.12 24.90 -7.89
N LYS A 234 -2.06 25.17 -8.80
CA LYS A 234 -1.93 24.85 -10.23
C LYS A 234 -1.07 25.85 -10.98
N ASP A 235 -0.82 27.03 -10.39
CA ASP A 235 0.06 28.02 -10.99
C ASP A 235 1.54 27.67 -10.71
N PRO A 236 2.36 27.39 -11.75
CA PRO A 236 3.76 27.04 -11.59
C PRO A 236 4.56 28.07 -10.78
N SER A 237 4.23 29.37 -10.92
CA SER A 237 4.93 30.43 -10.20
C SER A 237 4.72 30.35 -8.68
N ASN A 238 3.53 29.93 -8.25
CA ASN A 238 3.23 29.72 -6.84
C ASN A 238 3.99 28.52 -6.28
N LEU A 239 4.04 27.39 -6.99
CA LEU A 239 4.82 26.22 -6.58
C LEU A 239 6.33 26.51 -6.54
N GLN A 240 6.85 27.23 -7.54
CA GLN A 240 8.24 27.67 -7.56
C GLN A 240 8.58 28.60 -6.39
N SER A 241 7.68 29.54 -6.06
CA SER A 241 7.89 30.52 -4.98
C SER A 241 7.97 29.89 -3.59
N ILE A 242 7.31 28.74 -3.37
CA ILE A 242 7.35 28.00 -2.11
C ILE A 242 8.46 26.95 -2.06
N GLY A 243 9.27 26.86 -3.12
CA GLY A 243 10.49 26.08 -3.17
C GLY A 243 10.29 24.66 -3.69
N VAL A 244 9.40 24.43 -4.65
CA VAL A 244 9.39 23.18 -5.44
C VAL A 244 10.62 23.18 -6.32
N ASP A 245 11.56 22.29 -6.05
CA ASP A 245 12.84 22.11 -6.73
C ASP A 245 13.39 20.69 -6.57
N LYS A 246 14.64 20.48 -6.99
CA LYS A 246 15.32 19.18 -6.91
C LYS A 246 15.58 18.64 -5.49
N ASN A 247 15.36 19.43 -4.43
CA ASN A 247 15.55 19.01 -3.04
C ASN A 247 14.21 18.92 -2.31
N SER A 248 13.09 18.95 -3.02
CA SER A 248 11.75 18.91 -2.45
C SER A 248 10.95 17.72 -2.94
N ALA A 249 10.03 17.25 -2.10
CA ALA A 249 8.97 16.33 -2.49
C ALA A 249 7.65 17.08 -2.62
N LEU A 250 6.79 16.68 -3.57
CA LEU A 250 5.42 17.17 -3.65
C LEU A 250 4.45 16.03 -3.36
N VAL A 251 3.52 16.28 -2.43
CA VAL A 251 2.45 15.35 -2.07
C VAL A 251 1.10 16.00 -2.34
N ALA A 252 0.42 15.56 -3.40
CA ALA A 252 -0.87 16.12 -3.81
C ALA A 252 -2.03 15.36 -3.15
N LEU A 253 -2.69 15.98 -2.14
CA LEU A 253 -3.72 15.39 -1.29
C LEU A 253 -5.05 16.14 -1.29
N SER A 254 -5.31 16.99 -2.27
CA SER A 254 -6.61 17.66 -2.36
C SER A 254 -7.73 16.65 -2.64
N LYS A 255 -8.99 17.04 -2.44
CA LYS A 255 -10.15 16.19 -2.77
C LYS A 255 -10.43 16.09 -4.27
N ASP A 256 -9.79 16.94 -5.08
CA ASP A 256 -9.93 16.99 -6.54
C ASP A 256 -8.77 16.29 -7.22
N ASP A 257 -9.03 15.11 -7.78
CA ASP A 257 -8.04 14.30 -8.50
C ASP A 257 -7.39 15.07 -9.66
N SER A 258 -8.16 15.90 -10.39
CA SER A 258 -7.63 16.71 -11.50
C SER A 258 -6.64 17.76 -11.00
N LYS A 259 -6.94 18.42 -9.85
CA LYS A 259 -6.02 19.36 -9.19
C LYS A 259 -4.72 18.65 -8.81
N ASN A 260 -4.83 17.46 -8.20
CA ASN A 260 -3.68 16.68 -7.78
C ASN A 260 -2.78 16.33 -8.97
N ILE A 261 -3.37 15.83 -10.06
CA ILE A 261 -2.63 15.44 -11.28
C ILE A 261 -1.92 16.67 -11.88
N VAL A 262 -2.63 17.79 -12.06
CA VAL A 262 -2.03 18.99 -12.64
C VAL A 262 -0.86 19.50 -11.79
N CYS A 263 -1.03 19.59 -10.46
CA CYS A 263 0.04 20.04 -9.57
C CYS A 263 1.25 19.09 -9.61
N SER A 264 1.03 17.79 -9.72
CA SER A 264 2.09 16.78 -9.84
C SER A 264 2.87 16.91 -11.14
N LEU A 265 2.19 17.15 -12.26
CA LEU A 265 2.85 17.41 -13.55
C LEU A 265 3.66 18.73 -13.53
N VAL A 266 3.14 19.76 -12.88
CA VAL A 266 3.88 21.04 -12.69
C VAL A 266 5.12 20.80 -11.82
N ALA A 267 5.00 20.07 -10.71
CA ALA A 267 6.13 19.77 -9.84
C ALA A 267 7.23 18.98 -10.57
N ASN A 268 6.82 18.00 -11.40
CA ASN A 268 7.76 17.26 -12.23
C ASN A 268 8.50 18.19 -13.21
N ALA A 269 7.79 19.10 -13.85
CA ALA A 269 8.40 20.10 -14.75
C ALA A 269 9.33 21.07 -14.01
N LEU A 270 9.12 21.33 -12.73
CA LEU A 270 9.99 22.14 -11.86
C LEU A 270 11.17 21.32 -11.29
N GLY A 271 11.23 20.01 -11.54
CA GLY A 271 12.35 19.15 -11.17
C GLY A 271 12.24 18.53 -9.79
N ALA A 272 11.05 18.48 -9.17
CA ALA A 272 10.85 17.74 -7.92
C ALA A 272 11.14 16.24 -8.14
N PRO A 273 12.05 15.63 -7.36
CA PRO A 273 12.45 14.26 -7.56
C PRO A 273 11.47 13.23 -6.99
N GLU A 274 10.62 13.64 -6.06
CA GLU A 274 9.62 12.79 -5.41
C GLU A 274 8.25 13.44 -5.55
N ILE A 275 7.32 12.72 -6.20
CA ILE A 275 5.96 13.20 -6.43
C ILE A 275 4.98 12.09 -6.09
N ILE A 276 4.18 12.33 -5.07
CA ILE A 276 3.15 11.40 -4.60
C ILE A 276 1.79 12.03 -4.87
N THR A 277 0.94 11.34 -5.62
CA THR A 277 -0.33 11.89 -6.10
C THR A 277 -1.51 11.05 -5.60
N ARG A 278 -2.42 11.66 -4.86
CA ARG A 278 -3.67 11.01 -4.49
C ARG A 278 -4.63 11.02 -5.68
N VAL A 279 -5.16 9.83 -6.02
CA VAL A 279 -6.15 9.63 -7.06
C VAL A 279 -7.18 8.60 -6.61
N ASN A 280 -8.46 8.93 -6.67
CA ASN A 280 -9.55 8.04 -6.25
C ASN A 280 -10.29 7.40 -7.43
N LYS A 281 -10.20 8.00 -8.63
CA LYS A 281 -10.80 7.43 -9.84
C LYS A 281 -9.86 6.43 -10.47
N ILE A 282 -10.31 5.19 -10.62
CA ILE A 282 -9.53 4.09 -11.20
C ILE A 282 -9.05 4.43 -12.61
N ASP A 283 -9.90 5.05 -13.44
CA ASP A 283 -9.55 5.44 -14.80
C ASP A 283 -8.31 6.37 -14.85
N TYR A 284 -8.12 7.21 -13.84
CA TYR A 284 -6.94 8.07 -13.77
C TYR A 284 -5.68 7.32 -13.32
N LEU A 285 -5.81 6.26 -12.51
CA LEU A 285 -4.67 5.43 -12.15
C LEU A 285 -4.03 4.77 -13.38
N GLU A 286 -4.86 4.27 -14.30
CA GLU A 286 -4.37 3.70 -15.57
C GLU A 286 -3.64 4.72 -16.43
N LEU A 287 -4.20 5.94 -16.54
CA LEU A 287 -3.56 7.02 -17.30
C LEU A 287 -2.23 7.47 -16.68
N LEU A 288 -2.10 7.41 -15.36
CA LEU A 288 -0.89 7.85 -14.67
C LEU A 288 0.24 6.81 -14.73
N LYS A 289 -0.06 5.54 -14.99
CA LYS A 289 0.96 4.49 -15.20
C LYS A 289 1.93 4.83 -16.34
N GLU A 290 1.45 5.53 -17.38
CA GLU A 290 2.26 5.97 -18.52
C GLU A 290 2.86 7.38 -18.33
N SER A 291 2.63 8.01 -17.16
CA SER A 291 3.11 9.37 -16.88
C SER A 291 4.41 9.37 -16.11
N SER A 292 5.06 10.53 -16.04
CA SER A 292 6.25 10.77 -15.21
C SER A 292 5.94 10.93 -13.71
N ILE A 293 4.71 10.69 -13.27
CA ILE A 293 4.32 10.70 -11.85
C ILE A 293 4.74 9.38 -11.22
N GLN A 294 5.57 9.46 -10.21
CA GLN A 294 6.29 8.31 -9.67
C GLN A 294 5.43 7.45 -8.75
N ALA A 295 4.63 8.06 -7.88
CA ALA A 295 3.77 7.32 -6.97
C ALA A 295 2.34 7.85 -6.96
N THR A 296 1.38 6.93 -7.03
CA THR A 296 -0.04 7.23 -6.86
C THR A 296 -0.56 6.55 -5.60
N ILE A 297 -1.43 7.22 -4.86
CA ILE A 297 -2.09 6.69 -3.67
C ILE A 297 -3.58 6.78 -3.83
N SER A 298 -4.28 5.69 -3.62
CA SER A 298 -5.73 5.65 -3.58
C SER A 298 -6.23 5.35 -2.18
N THR A 299 -6.88 6.33 -1.55
CA THR A 299 -7.48 6.13 -0.23
C THR A 299 -8.54 5.01 -0.20
N ARG A 300 -9.12 4.67 -1.36
CA ARG A 300 -10.07 3.55 -1.50
C ARG A 300 -9.36 2.21 -1.47
N ILE A 301 -8.27 2.09 -2.24
CA ILE A 301 -7.47 0.85 -2.29
C ILE A 301 -6.78 0.62 -0.95
N THR A 302 -6.21 1.66 -0.35
CA THR A 302 -5.58 1.57 0.97
C THR A 302 -6.57 1.11 2.05
N ALA A 303 -7.81 1.66 2.04
CA ALA A 303 -8.87 1.21 2.94
C ALA A 303 -9.31 -0.24 2.66
N ALA A 304 -9.43 -0.63 1.38
CA ALA A 304 -9.77 -2.00 1.00
C ALA A 304 -8.69 -2.99 1.45
N ASN A 305 -7.42 -2.67 1.28
CA ASN A 305 -6.29 -3.48 1.75
C ASN A 305 -6.32 -3.64 3.28
N ALA A 306 -6.61 -2.57 4.03
CA ALA A 306 -6.77 -2.64 5.49
C ALA A 306 -7.92 -3.56 5.93
N ILE A 307 -8.99 -3.67 5.12
CA ILE A 307 -10.09 -4.61 5.37
C ILE A 307 -9.68 -6.04 5.03
N LEU A 308 -9.09 -6.24 3.85
CA LEU A 308 -8.71 -7.56 3.35
C LEU A 308 -7.72 -8.28 4.27
N GLN A 309 -6.83 -7.54 4.91
CA GLN A 309 -5.88 -8.09 5.90
C GLN A 309 -6.58 -8.83 7.07
N ASP A 310 -7.82 -8.46 7.43
CA ASP A 310 -8.53 -9.04 8.57
C ASP A 310 -9.69 -9.97 8.19
N VAL A 311 -10.05 -10.02 6.90
CA VAL A 311 -11.22 -10.79 6.43
C VAL A 311 -10.87 -12.22 6.02
N ARG A 312 -9.66 -12.44 5.50
CA ARG A 312 -9.23 -13.76 5.01
C ARG A 312 -9.07 -14.77 6.14
N SER A 313 -9.12 -16.06 5.82
CA SER A 313 -9.18 -17.20 6.75
C SER A 313 -8.13 -17.13 7.88
N ASP A 314 -8.37 -17.83 8.98
CA ASP A 314 -7.44 -17.92 10.14
C ASP A 314 -6.02 -18.39 9.75
N GLN A 315 -5.83 -18.93 8.54
CA GLN A 315 -4.54 -19.38 8.00
C GLN A 315 -3.91 -18.35 7.06
N VAL A 316 -4.71 -17.58 6.30
CA VAL A 316 -4.24 -16.43 5.51
C VAL A 316 -4.29 -15.18 6.39
N THR A 317 -3.16 -14.82 6.98
CA THR A 317 -3.07 -13.73 7.95
C THR A 317 -3.11 -12.34 7.32
N SER A 318 -2.73 -12.23 6.04
CA SER A 318 -2.90 -11.01 5.27
C SER A 318 -2.93 -11.29 3.77
N ALA A 319 -3.58 -10.41 3.03
CA ALA A 319 -3.52 -10.36 1.59
C ALA A 319 -3.40 -8.91 1.15
N LEU A 320 -2.55 -8.68 0.19
CA LEU A 320 -2.22 -7.37 -0.32
C LEU A 320 -2.40 -7.34 -1.83
N THR A 321 -3.20 -6.40 -2.31
CA THR A 321 -3.32 -6.06 -3.74
C THR A 321 -2.49 -4.81 -3.99
N PHE A 322 -1.62 -4.85 -4.98
CA PHE A 322 -0.77 -3.71 -5.35
C PHE A 322 -1.51 -2.80 -6.34
N GLU A 323 -1.30 -1.49 -6.23
CA GLU A 323 -2.01 -0.51 -7.07
C GLU A 323 -1.58 -0.53 -8.53
N ASP A 324 -0.35 -0.94 -8.79
CA ASP A 324 0.30 -0.87 -10.11
C ASP A 324 0.34 -2.20 -10.88
N THR A 325 -0.05 -3.31 -10.26
CA THR A 325 -0.02 -4.65 -10.87
C THR A 325 -1.24 -5.46 -10.47
N GLU A 326 -1.55 -6.53 -11.21
CA GLU A 326 -2.56 -7.53 -10.82
C GLU A 326 -1.99 -8.59 -9.85
N VAL A 327 -0.70 -8.50 -9.53
CA VAL A 327 -0.07 -9.43 -8.58
C VAL A 327 -0.64 -9.20 -7.18
N GLU A 328 -0.96 -10.27 -6.49
CA GLU A 328 -1.33 -10.26 -5.08
C GLU A 328 -0.26 -10.94 -4.22
N ALA A 329 -0.14 -10.50 -2.98
CA ALA A 329 0.71 -11.15 -1.98
C ALA A 329 -0.14 -11.67 -0.82
N LEU A 330 0.08 -12.93 -0.45
CA LEU A 330 -0.62 -13.61 0.63
C LEU A 330 0.37 -13.95 1.75
N GLU A 331 0.01 -13.66 3.01
CA GLU A 331 0.69 -14.22 4.17
C GLU A 331 -0.08 -15.44 4.68
N ILE A 332 0.57 -16.60 4.70
CA ILE A 332 -0.05 -17.89 5.07
C ILE A 332 0.71 -18.47 6.25
N VAL A 333 0.01 -18.89 7.30
CA VAL A 333 0.60 -19.62 8.43
C VAL A 333 0.28 -21.10 8.31
N LEU A 334 1.32 -21.94 8.21
CA LEU A 334 1.12 -23.36 8.07
C LEU A 334 0.61 -23.99 9.36
N SER A 335 -0.57 -24.59 9.29
CA SER A 335 -1.16 -25.36 10.37
C SER A 335 -0.53 -26.76 10.47
N LYS A 336 -0.79 -27.46 11.57
CA LYS A 336 -0.34 -28.85 11.76
C LYS A 336 -0.96 -29.84 10.75
N GLU A 337 -2.10 -29.48 10.19
CA GLU A 337 -2.88 -30.32 9.27
C GLU A 337 -2.51 -30.06 7.80
N CYS A 338 -1.63 -29.10 7.55
CA CYS A 338 -1.26 -28.68 6.21
C CYS A 338 -0.54 -29.79 5.41
N PRO A 339 -0.99 -30.12 4.19
CA PRO A 339 -0.49 -31.26 3.41
C PRO A 339 0.93 -31.08 2.86
N VAL A 340 1.51 -29.86 2.96
CA VAL A 340 2.85 -29.56 2.46
C VAL A 340 3.96 -29.74 3.51
N LEU A 341 3.62 -30.07 4.75
CA LEU A 341 4.62 -30.28 5.81
C LEU A 341 5.62 -31.36 5.41
N ASP A 342 6.89 -31.14 5.76
CA ASP A 342 8.05 -31.99 5.46
C ASP A 342 8.38 -32.18 3.97
N LYS A 343 7.56 -31.67 3.04
CA LYS A 343 7.88 -31.61 1.61
C LYS A 343 8.84 -30.46 1.32
N SER A 344 9.69 -30.65 0.33
CA SER A 344 10.51 -29.58 -0.23
C SER A 344 9.70 -28.74 -1.22
N LEU A 345 10.12 -27.49 -1.45
CA LEU A 345 9.45 -26.60 -2.41
C LEU A 345 9.40 -27.21 -3.81
N THR A 346 10.44 -27.94 -4.22
CA THR A 346 10.48 -28.63 -5.52
C THR A 346 9.53 -29.83 -5.64
N GLU A 347 9.02 -30.34 -4.51
CA GLU A 347 8.04 -31.46 -4.49
C GLU A 347 6.59 -30.95 -4.54
N LEU A 348 6.38 -29.63 -4.50
CA LEU A 348 5.05 -29.04 -4.58
C LEU A 348 4.68 -28.75 -6.04
N GLU A 349 3.45 -29.13 -6.41
CA GLU A 349 2.86 -28.78 -7.70
C GLU A 349 2.15 -27.42 -7.59
N LEU A 350 2.95 -26.33 -7.52
CA LEU A 350 2.42 -24.96 -7.47
C LEU A 350 1.97 -24.52 -8.86
N PRO A 351 0.98 -23.60 -8.95
CA PRO A 351 0.67 -22.90 -10.19
C PRO A 351 1.91 -22.19 -10.76
N GLU A 352 1.98 -22.07 -12.09
CA GLU A 352 3.09 -21.34 -12.74
C GLU A 352 3.13 -19.86 -12.31
N ASP A 353 1.95 -19.31 -11.98
CA ASP A 353 1.76 -17.93 -11.52
C ASP A 353 1.83 -17.82 -9.98
N CYS A 354 2.66 -18.63 -9.34
CA CYS A 354 2.84 -18.64 -7.90
C CYS A 354 4.32 -18.66 -7.53
N LEU A 355 4.72 -17.79 -6.60
CA LEU A 355 6.07 -17.69 -6.09
C LEU A 355 6.07 -17.57 -4.57
N ILE A 356 6.72 -18.48 -3.87
CA ILE A 356 6.96 -18.35 -2.42
C ILE A 356 8.19 -17.46 -2.23
N ALA A 357 7.95 -16.20 -1.88
CA ALA A 357 8.98 -15.18 -1.81
C ALA A 357 9.68 -15.08 -0.45
N GLY A 358 9.04 -15.58 0.60
CA GLY A 358 9.61 -15.54 1.93
C GLY A 358 9.03 -16.57 2.87
N VAL A 359 9.84 -17.02 3.81
CA VAL A 359 9.42 -17.91 4.91
C VAL A 359 9.98 -17.39 6.22
N THR A 360 9.12 -17.19 7.21
CA THR A 360 9.54 -16.88 8.57
C THR A 360 9.30 -18.10 9.45
N ARG A 361 10.39 -18.66 10.00
CA ARG A 361 10.36 -19.77 10.95
C ARG A 361 10.84 -19.28 12.30
N ARG A 362 9.97 -19.29 13.30
CA ARG A 362 10.18 -18.67 14.62
C ARG A 362 10.48 -17.18 14.45
N GLU A 363 11.73 -16.73 14.74
CA GLU A 363 12.14 -15.34 14.63
C GLU A 363 12.98 -15.03 13.38
N ASN A 364 13.38 -16.06 12.62
CA ASN A 364 14.26 -15.89 11.47
C ASN A 364 13.48 -15.92 10.15
N THR A 365 13.87 -15.04 9.24
CA THR A 365 13.26 -14.92 7.91
C THR A 365 14.24 -15.33 6.83
N TYR A 366 13.73 -16.09 5.85
CA TYR A 366 14.49 -16.69 4.78
C TYR A 366 13.80 -16.44 3.44
N ILE A 367 14.57 -16.32 2.37
CA ILE A 367 14.10 -16.49 1.00
C ILE A 367 14.30 -17.96 0.66
N PRO A 368 13.23 -18.75 0.45
CA PRO A 368 13.36 -20.20 0.32
C PRO A 368 13.98 -20.60 -1.01
N SER A 369 14.86 -21.59 -0.97
CA SER A 369 15.35 -22.28 -2.17
C SER A 369 14.48 -23.50 -2.47
N GLY A 370 14.62 -24.10 -3.66
CA GLY A 370 13.87 -25.30 -4.05
C GLY A 370 13.98 -26.48 -3.05
N SER A 371 15.06 -26.57 -2.29
CA SER A 371 15.29 -27.58 -1.26
C SER A 371 14.68 -27.26 0.12
N TRP A 372 14.03 -26.08 0.27
CA TRP A 372 13.39 -25.68 1.51
C TRP A 372 12.29 -26.68 1.90
N LYS A 373 12.33 -27.17 3.14
CA LYS A 373 11.29 -28.03 3.71
C LYS A 373 10.41 -27.26 4.66
N PHE A 374 9.10 -27.34 4.44
CA PHE A 374 8.09 -26.64 5.23
C PHE A 374 7.88 -27.32 6.59
N ALA A 375 7.60 -26.52 7.60
CA ALA A 375 7.31 -26.98 8.95
C ALA A 375 6.07 -26.27 9.52
N GLU A 376 5.44 -26.89 10.52
CA GLU A 376 4.34 -26.26 11.27
C GLU A 376 4.74 -24.87 11.79
N LYS A 377 3.82 -23.93 11.68
CA LYS A 377 4.00 -22.52 12.07
C LYS A 377 4.98 -21.71 11.21
N ASP A 378 5.44 -22.23 10.09
CA ASP A 378 6.10 -21.39 9.10
C ASP A 378 5.09 -20.33 8.60
N LYS A 379 5.53 -19.09 8.53
CA LYS A 379 4.77 -18.00 7.92
C LYS A 379 5.33 -17.76 6.53
N LEU A 380 4.51 -17.98 5.52
CA LEU A 380 4.88 -17.85 4.12
C LEU A 380 4.45 -16.47 3.60
N VAL A 381 5.22 -15.90 2.69
CA VAL A 381 4.80 -14.79 1.83
C VAL A 381 4.77 -15.33 0.41
N VAL A 382 3.58 -15.38 -0.17
CA VAL A 382 3.31 -15.97 -1.49
C VAL A 382 2.82 -14.89 -2.42
N PHE A 383 3.49 -14.73 -3.57
CA PHE A 383 3.05 -13.84 -4.65
C PHE A 383 2.37 -14.65 -5.74
N THR A 384 1.25 -14.14 -6.25
CA THR A 384 0.43 -14.84 -7.25
C THR A 384 -0.43 -13.89 -8.06
N LEU A 385 -0.97 -14.38 -9.18
CA LEU A 385 -2.08 -13.73 -9.89
C LEU A 385 -3.43 -14.15 -9.28
N PRO A 386 -4.49 -13.33 -9.40
CA PRO A 386 -5.79 -13.58 -8.77
C PRO A 386 -6.41 -14.95 -9.10
N GLU A 387 -6.21 -15.43 -10.34
CA GLU A 387 -6.79 -16.71 -10.78
C GLU A 387 -6.23 -17.93 -10.05
N SER A 388 -5.05 -17.81 -9.45
CA SER A 388 -4.36 -18.92 -8.77
C SER A 388 -4.56 -18.92 -7.25
N ILE A 389 -5.24 -17.92 -6.66
CA ILE A 389 -5.40 -17.77 -5.20
C ILE A 389 -6.11 -18.99 -4.60
N GLU A 390 -7.26 -19.40 -5.17
CA GLU A 390 -8.05 -20.53 -4.67
C GLU A 390 -7.21 -21.80 -4.57
N LYS A 391 -6.42 -22.09 -5.61
CA LYS A 391 -5.53 -23.26 -5.64
C LYS A 391 -4.40 -23.17 -4.62
N ILE A 392 -3.91 -21.95 -4.32
CA ILE A 392 -2.90 -21.73 -3.30
C ILE A 392 -3.49 -21.98 -1.91
N GLU A 393 -4.68 -21.45 -1.64
CA GLU A 393 -5.39 -21.70 -0.37
C GLU A 393 -5.64 -23.20 -0.18
N GLU A 394 -6.10 -23.93 -1.21
CA GLU A 394 -6.26 -25.38 -1.15
C GLU A 394 -4.93 -26.14 -0.90
N THR A 395 -3.81 -25.60 -1.40
CA THR A 395 -2.50 -26.26 -1.24
C THR A 395 -1.93 -26.08 0.15
N PHE A 396 -2.10 -24.91 0.77
CA PHE A 396 -1.46 -24.55 2.04
C PHE A 396 -2.40 -24.48 3.24
N CYS A 397 -3.69 -24.50 3.03
CA CYS A 397 -4.75 -24.50 4.04
C CYS A 397 -5.53 -25.81 4.00
#